data_22aaa60c81415237e122070652f53463
#
_entry.id   22aaa60c81415237e122070652f53463
#
_cell.length_a   1.000
_cell.length_b   1.000
_cell.length_c   1.000
_cell.angle_alpha   90.00
_cell.angle_beta   90.00
_cell.angle_gamma   90.00
#
_symmetry.space_group_name_H-M   'P 1'
#
loop_
_entity.id
_entity.type
_entity.pdbx_description
1 polymer ?
#
loop_
_entity_poly.entity_id
_entity_poly.type
_entity_poly.pdbx_seq_one_letter_code
_entity_poly.pdbx_strand_id
1 'polypeptide(L)'
;MSTLIECGASPFIPGFALKDVRLENGLTVRVAIGGSGSPLVLLHGHPQNHTTWRKVAPTLAQNHTVILPDLRGYGDSDKPTSDPAHRTYSKRTMAQDIVMLMDALGFSRFAFVGHDRGGRVGHRLALDYPDRVTCCTFIDIAPTATMYALTDKSFATRYFWWFFLIQPFPLPETMIAHDPAFFLRKHISGQLKIEGATSQEAFNEYLRCYQNPEMIHAICEDYRAAATIDLDDDAADTSARIRCPLQLLWGGLGTVGQLYNVVGTWKEKALN
;
A
#
# COMPACT_ATOMS: atom_id res chain seq x y z
N MET A 1 -19.20 13.78 -9.90
CA MET A 1 -18.05 14.42 -10.56
C MET A 1 -16.90 14.48 -9.57
N SER A 2 -15.74 14.00 -9.97
CA SER A 2 -14.53 14.08 -9.14
C SER A 2 -14.11 15.55 -9.02
N THR A 3 -13.76 15.97 -7.79
CA THR A 3 -13.27 17.32 -7.53
C THR A 3 -11.80 17.25 -7.14
N LEU A 4 -10.99 18.10 -7.75
CA LEU A 4 -9.55 18.19 -7.49
C LEU A 4 -9.27 19.51 -6.76
N ILE A 5 -8.62 19.43 -5.59
CA ILE A 5 -8.26 20.57 -4.76
C ILE A 5 -6.73 20.63 -4.67
N GLU A 6 -6.14 21.75 -5.06
CA GLU A 6 -4.70 21.98 -4.93
C GLU A 6 -4.34 22.26 -3.48
N CYS A 7 -3.34 21.52 -2.95
CA CYS A 7 -2.86 21.64 -1.56
C CYS A 7 -1.45 22.27 -1.47
N GLY A 8 -0.87 22.69 -2.59
CA GLY A 8 0.46 23.30 -2.67
C GLY A 8 1.57 22.34 -3.05
N ALA A 9 2.81 22.78 -2.89
CA ALA A 9 3.99 21.95 -3.18
C ALA A 9 4.22 20.90 -2.08
N SER A 10 4.71 19.73 -2.46
CA SER A 10 5.14 18.72 -1.48
C SER A 10 6.37 19.19 -0.72
N PRO A 11 6.35 19.21 0.64
CA PRO A 11 7.52 19.56 1.42
C PRO A 11 8.61 18.49 1.39
N PHE A 12 8.26 17.24 1.01
CA PHE A 12 9.17 16.09 1.05
C PHE A 12 9.69 15.67 -0.32
N ILE A 13 9.01 16.05 -1.41
CA ILE A 13 9.33 15.58 -2.76
C ILE A 13 9.43 16.78 -3.70
N PRO A 14 10.66 17.26 -3.97
CA PRO A 14 10.86 18.40 -4.85
C PRO A 14 10.23 18.20 -6.23
N GLY A 15 9.54 19.22 -6.75
CA GLY A 15 8.88 19.18 -8.04
C GLY A 15 7.51 18.48 -8.07
N PHE A 16 6.98 18.09 -6.89
CA PHE A 16 5.66 17.49 -6.77
C PHE A 16 4.65 18.46 -6.13
N ALA A 17 3.43 18.45 -6.66
CA ALA A 17 2.29 19.16 -6.06
C ALA A 17 1.42 18.18 -5.28
N LEU A 18 0.94 18.60 -4.11
CA LEU A 18 -0.05 17.87 -3.32
C LEU A 18 -1.45 18.26 -3.77
N LYS A 19 -2.32 17.26 -3.89
CA LYS A 19 -3.72 17.44 -4.27
C LYS A 19 -4.61 16.52 -3.43
N ASP A 20 -5.82 17.01 -3.15
CA ASP A 20 -6.91 16.19 -2.64
C ASP A 20 -7.86 15.89 -3.80
N VAL A 21 -8.03 14.63 -4.11
CA VAL A 21 -8.91 14.16 -5.19
C VAL A 21 -10.11 13.47 -4.58
N ARG A 22 -11.30 14.07 -4.71
CA ARG A 22 -12.55 13.44 -4.29
C ARG A 22 -13.01 12.48 -5.38
N LEU A 23 -13.04 11.20 -5.04
CA LEU A 23 -13.46 10.12 -5.93
C LEU A 23 -15.00 10.05 -6.06
N GLU A 24 -15.47 9.29 -7.04
CA GLU A 24 -16.92 9.10 -7.27
C GLU A 24 -17.63 8.39 -6.12
N ASN A 25 -16.93 7.51 -5.40
CA ASN A 25 -17.44 6.85 -4.19
C ASN A 25 -17.46 7.75 -2.95
N GLY A 26 -17.09 9.03 -3.08
CA GLY A 26 -17.07 10.01 -2.01
C GLY A 26 -15.80 10.01 -1.15
N LEU A 27 -14.84 9.10 -1.39
CA LEU A 27 -13.55 9.11 -0.71
C LEU A 27 -12.68 10.27 -1.21
N THR A 28 -11.99 10.96 -0.31
CA THR A 28 -10.94 11.92 -0.67
C THR A 28 -9.59 11.23 -0.52
N VAL A 29 -8.82 11.24 -1.62
CA VAL A 29 -7.46 10.68 -1.66
C VAL A 29 -6.46 11.81 -1.72
N ARG A 30 -5.52 11.87 -0.77
CA ARG A 30 -4.32 12.71 -0.85
C ARG A 30 -3.37 12.10 -1.86
N VAL A 31 -2.87 12.90 -2.79
CA VAL A 31 -1.92 12.46 -3.80
C VAL A 31 -0.83 13.51 -4.03
N ALA A 32 0.42 13.06 -4.16
CA ALA A 32 1.50 13.89 -4.68
C ALA A 32 1.72 13.55 -6.16
N ILE A 33 1.75 14.58 -7.04
CA ILE A 33 1.89 14.41 -8.48
C ILE A 33 3.03 15.27 -9.00
N GLY A 34 3.89 14.69 -9.84
CA GLY A 34 5.02 15.39 -10.46
C GLY A 34 5.47 14.77 -11.77
N GLY A 35 6.25 15.52 -12.53
CA GLY A 35 6.76 15.09 -13.83
C GLY A 35 5.76 15.16 -14.97
N SER A 36 6.16 14.62 -16.12
CA SER A 36 5.33 14.56 -17.34
C SER A 36 5.71 13.32 -18.15
N GLY A 37 4.74 12.77 -18.89
CA GLY A 37 4.90 11.57 -19.72
C GLY A 37 3.89 10.49 -19.36
N SER A 38 4.22 9.22 -19.62
CA SER A 38 3.32 8.10 -19.33
C SER A 38 3.03 8.00 -17.82
N PRO A 39 1.76 7.72 -17.44
CA PRO A 39 1.37 7.69 -16.04
C PRO A 39 1.96 6.48 -15.30
N LEU A 40 2.50 6.75 -14.12
CA LEU A 40 3.12 5.76 -13.22
C LEU A 40 2.62 5.97 -11.80
N VAL A 41 1.89 5.01 -11.27
CA VAL A 41 1.42 5.01 -9.88
C VAL A 41 2.42 4.29 -8.99
N LEU A 42 2.85 4.92 -7.88
CA LEU A 42 3.64 4.28 -6.84
C LEU A 42 2.85 4.27 -5.54
N LEU A 43 2.48 3.08 -5.07
CA LEU A 43 1.62 2.89 -3.91
C LEU A 43 2.41 2.34 -2.72
N HIS A 44 2.38 3.08 -1.62
CA HIS A 44 3.09 2.75 -0.38
C HIS A 44 2.44 1.60 0.39
N GLY A 45 3.05 1.20 1.49
CA GLY A 45 2.50 0.23 2.44
C GLY A 45 2.49 0.74 3.89
N HIS A 46 2.21 -0.19 4.80
CA HIS A 46 2.21 0.07 6.24
C HIS A 46 3.65 0.19 6.77
N PRO A 47 3.94 1.11 7.67
CA PRO A 47 3.10 2.15 8.29
C PRO A 47 3.28 3.53 7.64
N GLN A 48 3.61 3.58 6.39
CA GLN A 48 4.09 4.76 5.67
C GLN A 48 2.94 5.53 4.97
N ASN A 49 3.32 6.54 4.19
CA ASN A 49 2.48 7.31 3.29
C ASN A 49 3.26 7.60 1.99
N HIS A 50 2.73 8.45 1.10
CA HIS A 50 3.36 8.79 -0.19
C HIS A 50 4.82 9.25 -0.07
N THR A 51 5.23 9.81 1.08
CA THR A 51 6.61 10.31 1.27
C THR A 51 7.68 9.21 1.29
N THR A 52 7.27 7.93 1.35
CA THR A 52 8.20 6.80 1.22
C THR A 52 8.97 6.84 -0.10
N TRP A 53 8.35 7.39 -1.14
CA TRP A 53 8.89 7.47 -2.50
C TRP A 53 9.81 8.66 -2.74
N ARG A 54 10.03 9.53 -1.73
CA ARG A 54 10.77 10.80 -1.83
C ARG A 54 12.14 10.70 -2.47
N LYS A 55 12.84 9.55 -2.32
CA LYS A 55 14.19 9.34 -2.85
C LYS A 55 14.20 8.91 -4.32
N VAL A 56 13.13 8.31 -4.83
CA VAL A 56 13.07 7.75 -6.19
C VAL A 56 12.13 8.51 -7.11
N ALA A 57 11.09 9.12 -6.57
CA ALA A 57 10.08 9.81 -7.35
C ALA A 57 10.63 10.95 -8.23
N PRO A 58 11.57 11.80 -7.79
CA PRO A 58 12.12 12.87 -8.64
C PRO A 58 12.87 12.34 -9.87
N THR A 59 13.54 11.18 -9.75
CA THR A 59 14.21 10.55 -10.91
C THR A 59 13.19 9.98 -11.90
N LEU A 60 12.15 9.31 -11.40
CA LEU A 60 11.10 8.75 -12.23
C LEU A 60 10.28 9.85 -12.94
N ALA A 61 10.10 10.99 -12.30
CA ALA A 61 9.39 12.15 -12.83
C ALA A 61 10.09 12.82 -14.04
N GLN A 62 11.34 12.45 -14.33
CA GLN A 62 12.04 12.92 -15.55
C GLN A 62 11.40 12.37 -16.83
N ASN A 63 10.75 11.20 -16.77
CA ASN A 63 10.19 10.52 -17.93
C ASN A 63 8.72 10.08 -17.76
N HIS A 64 8.15 10.29 -16.57
CA HIS A 64 6.79 9.86 -16.24
C HIS A 64 6.00 10.96 -15.54
N THR A 65 4.68 10.93 -15.72
CA THR A 65 3.76 11.57 -14.78
C THR A 65 3.64 10.61 -13.58
N VAL A 66 4.32 10.95 -12.48
CA VAL A 66 4.38 10.11 -11.29
C VAL A 66 3.27 10.50 -10.33
N ILE A 67 2.45 9.52 -9.92
CA ILE A 67 1.28 9.67 -9.05
C ILE A 67 1.52 8.85 -7.78
N LEU A 68 1.55 9.52 -6.63
CA LEU A 68 1.88 8.95 -5.33
C LEU A 68 0.69 9.13 -4.38
N PRO A 69 -0.34 8.27 -4.43
CA PRO A 69 -1.47 8.39 -3.53
C PRO A 69 -1.13 7.86 -2.12
N ASP A 70 -1.75 8.47 -1.11
CA ASP A 70 -1.92 7.82 0.18
C ASP A 70 -3.08 6.81 0.06
N LEU A 71 -2.85 5.58 0.51
CA LEU A 71 -3.89 4.55 0.57
C LEU A 71 -5.10 5.03 1.40
N ARG A 72 -6.30 4.56 1.07
CA ARG A 72 -7.47 4.63 1.96
C ARG A 72 -7.07 4.24 3.37
N GLY A 73 -7.39 5.09 4.37
CA GLY A 73 -7.05 4.84 5.76
C GLY A 73 -5.64 5.26 6.18
N TYR A 74 -4.78 5.67 5.26
CA TYR A 74 -3.39 6.07 5.52
C TYR A 74 -3.14 7.53 5.19
N GLY A 75 -2.03 8.05 5.70
CA GLY A 75 -1.58 9.40 5.41
C GLY A 75 -2.67 10.46 5.67
N ASP A 76 -2.86 11.31 4.68
CA ASP A 76 -3.89 12.35 4.70
C ASP A 76 -5.14 11.98 3.85
N SER A 77 -5.22 10.75 3.32
CA SER A 77 -6.45 10.23 2.71
C SER A 77 -7.54 9.98 3.74
N ASP A 78 -8.80 9.97 3.31
CA ASP A 78 -9.96 9.68 4.17
C ASP A 78 -9.84 8.30 4.84
N LYS A 79 -10.43 8.21 6.04
CA LYS A 79 -10.44 7.02 6.90
C LYS A 79 -11.89 6.60 7.19
N PRO A 80 -12.62 6.08 6.18
CA PRO A 80 -14.01 5.74 6.33
C PRO A 80 -14.22 4.64 7.37
N THR A 81 -15.36 4.66 8.04
CA THR A 81 -15.79 3.60 8.96
C THR A 81 -15.86 2.27 8.23
N SER A 82 -15.34 1.22 8.85
CA SER A 82 -15.40 -0.14 8.29
C SER A 82 -16.76 -0.80 8.53
N ASP A 83 -17.09 -1.77 7.70
CA ASP A 83 -18.21 -2.69 7.91
C ASP A 83 -17.76 -3.95 8.66
N PRO A 84 -18.69 -4.72 9.28
CA PRO A 84 -18.32 -5.92 10.05
C PRO A 84 -17.63 -7.03 9.25
N ALA A 85 -17.71 -6.99 7.92
CA ALA A 85 -17.02 -7.93 7.02
C ALA A 85 -15.69 -7.35 6.49
N HIS A 86 -15.27 -6.20 6.98
CA HIS A 86 -14.02 -5.49 6.64
C HIS A 86 -13.87 -5.13 5.15
N ARG A 87 -14.97 -5.14 4.36
CA ARG A 87 -14.95 -4.86 2.91
C ARG A 87 -14.44 -3.47 2.58
N THR A 88 -14.71 -2.51 3.46
CA THR A 88 -14.24 -1.13 3.32
C THR A 88 -12.73 -1.04 3.10
N TYR A 89 -11.96 -1.93 3.70
CA TYR A 89 -10.49 -1.96 3.62
C TYR A 89 -9.96 -3.17 2.85
N SER A 90 -10.81 -3.88 2.10
CA SER A 90 -10.37 -4.97 1.22
C SER A 90 -9.47 -4.45 0.10
N LYS A 91 -8.55 -5.28 -0.38
CA LYS A 91 -7.67 -4.93 -1.49
C LYS A 91 -8.44 -4.69 -2.78
N ARG A 92 -9.61 -5.33 -2.93
CA ARG A 92 -10.53 -5.08 -4.04
C ARG A 92 -11.10 -3.66 -3.99
N THR A 93 -11.57 -3.21 -2.83
CA THR A 93 -12.05 -1.84 -2.65
C THR A 93 -10.94 -0.81 -2.85
N MET A 94 -9.75 -1.05 -2.30
CA MET A 94 -8.61 -0.17 -2.48
C MET A 94 -8.11 -0.13 -3.94
N ALA A 95 -8.18 -1.25 -4.67
CA ALA A 95 -7.86 -1.29 -6.10
C ALA A 95 -8.84 -0.44 -6.92
N GLN A 96 -10.13 -0.46 -6.56
CA GLN A 96 -11.13 0.39 -7.18
C GLN A 96 -10.86 1.87 -6.93
N ASP A 97 -10.39 2.26 -5.73
CA ASP A 97 -9.98 3.65 -5.47
C ASP A 97 -8.88 4.12 -6.42
N ILE A 98 -7.89 3.26 -6.71
CA ILE A 98 -6.81 3.60 -7.65
C ILE A 98 -7.37 3.79 -9.07
N VAL A 99 -8.29 2.94 -9.50
CA VAL A 99 -8.95 3.10 -10.81
C VAL A 99 -9.71 4.42 -10.88
N MET A 100 -10.55 4.72 -9.87
CA MET A 100 -11.29 5.99 -9.79
C MET A 100 -10.37 7.22 -9.73
N LEU A 101 -9.25 7.13 -9.00
CA LEU A 101 -8.24 8.19 -8.95
C LEU A 101 -7.66 8.44 -10.34
N MET A 102 -7.27 7.38 -11.05
CA MET A 102 -6.68 7.52 -12.38
C MET A 102 -7.71 8.05 -13.40
N ASP A 103 -8.98 7.67 -13.29
CA ASP A 103 -10.08 8.23 -14.10
C ASP A 103 -10.27 9.73 -13.82
N ALA A 104 -10.25 10.12 -12.54
CA ALA A 104 -10.34 11.52 -12.14
C ALA A 104 -9.18 12.38 -12.66
N LEU A 105 -8.00 11.78 -12.83
CA LEU A 105 -6.81 12.41 -13.41
C LEU A 105 -6.73 12.30 -14.94
N GLY A 106 -7.69 11.64 -15.59
CA GLY A 106 -7.78 11.50 -17.05
C GLY A 106 -6.88 10.41 -17.66
N PHE A 107 -6.44 9.42 -16.85
CA PHE A 107 -5.56 8.34 -17.30
C PHE A 107 -6.32 7.02 -17.41
N SER A 108 -6.55 6.53 -18.63
CA SER A 108 -7.23 5.26 -18.89
C SER A 108 -6.34 4.03 -18.64
N ARG A 109 -5.02 4.15 -18.80
CA ARG A 109 -4.04 3.07 -18.57
C ARG A 109 -2.80 3.63 -17.89
N PHE A 110 -2.15 2.84 -17.05
CA PHE A 110 -0.98 3.27 -16.26
C PHE A 110 -0.07 2.10 -15.89
N ALA A 111 1.20 2.39 -15.63
CA ALA A 111 2.14 1.49 -14.99
C ALA A 111 1.95 1.57 -13.46
N PHE A 112 2.20 0.47 -12.77
CA PHE A 112 1.96 0.38 -11.32
C PHE A 112 3.17 -0.19 -10.57
N VAL A 113 3.53 0.45 -9.48
CA VAL A 113 4.53 -0.02 -8.52
C VAL A 113 3.89 -0.05 -7.14
N GLY A 114 3.95 -1.17 -6.44
CA GLY A 114 3.42 -1.28 -5.09
C GLY A 114 4.40 -1.92 -4.12
N HIS A 115 4.55 -1.32 -2.95
CA HIS A 115 5.32 -1.85 -1.84
C HIS A 115 4.40 -2.30 -0.71
N ASP A 116 4.65 -3.44 -0.09
CA ASP A 116 3.91 -4.00 1.05
C ASP A 116 2.37 -3.99 0.80
N ARG A 117 1.57 -3.26 1.61
CA ARG A 117 0.11 -3.16 1.41
C ARG A 117 -0.24 -2.67 0.01
N GLY A 118 0.50 -1.68 -0.52
CA GLY A 118 0.33 -1.18 -1.88
C GLY A 118 0.58 -2.24 -2.95
N GLY A 119 1.54 -3.15 -2.75
CA GLY A 119 1.77 -4.29 -3.65
C GLY A 119 0.61 -5.27 -3.65
N ARG A 120 -0.05 -5.50 -2.50
CA ARG A 120 -1.25 -6.35 -2.38
C ARG A 120 -2.46 -5.73 -3.07
N VAL A 121 -2.62 -4.41 -2.97
CA VAL A 121 -3.60 -3.67 -3.78
C VAL A 121 -3.29 -3.83 -5.26
N GLY A 122 -2.01 -3.73 -5.65
CA GLY A 122 -1.56 -3.94 -7.04
C GLY A 122 -1.85 -5.33 -7.57
N HIS A 123 -1.71 -6.37 -6.75
CA HIS A 123 -2.11 -7.74 -7.11
C HIS A 123 -3.60 -7.79 -7.46
N ARG A 124 -4.46 -7.30 -6.58
CA ARG A 124 -5.91 -7.29 -6.82
C ARG A 124 -6.29 -6.39 -8.00
N LEU A 125 -5.65 -5.24 -8.13
CA LEU A 125 -5.82 -4.31 -9.25
C LEU A 125 -5.52 -4.97 -10.61
N ALA A 126 -4.41 -5.72 -10.70
CA ALA A 126 -4.02 -6.39 -11.94
C ALA A 126 -4.94 -7.56 -12.31
N LEU A 127 -5.61 -8.18 -11.32
CA LEU A 127 -6.60 -9.23 -11.56
C LEU A 127 -7.96 -8.66 -11.96
N ASP A 128 -8.47 -7.65 -11.24
CA ASP A 128 -9.81 -7.11 -11.45
C ASP A 128 -9.87 -6.12 -12.64
N TYR A 129 -8.76 -5.43 -12.94
CA TYR A 129 -8.69 -4.40 -13.96
C TYR A 129 -7.50 -4.61 -14.93
N PRO A 130 -7.40 -5.79 -15.59
CA PRO A 130 -6.22 -6.16 -16.39
C PRO A 130 -5.96 -5.23 -17.57
N ASP A 131 -6.99 -4.57 -18.10
CA ASP A 131 -6.87 -3.66 -19.25
C ASP A 131 -6.39 -2.25 -18.83
N ARG A 132 -6.40 -1.94 -17.52
CA ARG A 132 -5.97 -0.65 -16.98
C ARG A 132 -4.46 -0.61 -16.70
N VAL A 133 -3.85 -1.75 -16.38
CA VAL A 133 -2.47 -1.85 -15.93
C VAL A 133 -1.56 -2.29 -17.07
N THR A 134 -0.57 -1.47 -17.42
CA THR A 134 0.37 -1.76 -18.51
C THR A 134 1.52 -2.69 -18.09
N CYS A 135 1.99 -2.53 -16.86
CA CYS A 135 2.97 -3.40 -16.19
C CYS A 135 2.90 -3.20 -14.67
N CYS A 136 3.31 -4.20 -13.91
CA CYS A 136 3.36 -4.16 -12.46
C CYS A 136 4.78 -4.36 -11.94
N THR A 137 5.13 -3.67 -10.86
CA THR A 137 6.28 -4.00 -10.02
C THR A 137 5.81 -4.17 -8.58
N PHE A 138 6.06 -5.35 -7.99
CA PHE A 138 5.76 -5.59 -6.57
C PHE A 138 7.05 -5.64 -5.77
N ILE A 139 7.07 -4.89 -4.65
CA ILE A 139 8.26 -4.72 -3.83
C ILE A 139 8.05 -5.37 -2.47
N ASP A 140 8.93 -6.31 -2.15
CA ASP A 140 9.07 -6.99 -0.85
C ASP A 140 7.79 -7.67 -0.34
N ILE A 141 7.08 -8.37 -1.22
CA ILE A 141 5.86 -9.14 -0.90
C ILE A 141 5.85 -10.53 -1.56
N ALA A 142 5.16 -11.46 -0.91
CA ALA A 142 4.60 -12.67 -1.50
C ALA A 142 3.05 -12.59 -1.47
N PRO A 143 2.29 -13.38 -2.25
CA PRO A 143 0.82 -13.35 -2.22
C PRO A 143 0.27 -13.55 -0.81
N THR A 144 -0.77 -12.80 -0.44
CA THR A 144 -1.34 -12.79 0.92
C THR A 144 -1.78 -14.19 1.35
N ALA A 145 -2.53 -14.90 0.51
CA ALA A 145 -2.98 -16.26 0.80
C ALA A 145 -1.80 -17.24 0.99
N THR A 146 -0.73 -17.10 0.20
CA THR A 146 0.48 -17.92 0.36
C THR A 146 1.16 -17.67 1.70
N MET A 147 1.25 -16.40 2.11
CA MET A 147 1.90 -16.05 3.39
C MET A 147 1.12 -16.60 4.58
N TYR A 148 -0.22 -16.50 4.57
CA TYR A 148 -1.06 -17.10 5.62
C TYR A 148 -0.99 -18.63 5.61
N ALA A 149 -1.05 -19.26 4.44
CA ALA A 149 -1.01 -20.72 4.31
C ALA A 149 0.33 -21.35 4.78
N LEU A 150 1.44 -20.61 4.63
CA LEU A 150 2.78 -21.04 5.01
C LEU A 150 3.23 -20.46 6.36
N THR A 151 2.30 -19.97 7.17
CA THR A 151 2.61 -19.41 8.49
C THR A 151 3.23 -20.45 9.42
N ASP A 152 4.38 -20.10 9.96
CA ASP A 152 5.11 -20.87 10.97
C ASP A 152 5.60 -19.96 12.11
N LYS A 153 6.33 -20.54 13.08
CA LYS A 153 6.92 -19.78 14.19
C LYS A 153 7.86 -18.68 13.69
N SER A 154 8.62 -18.92 12.63
CA SER A 154 9.58 -17.94 12.10
C SER A 154 8.84 -16.73 11.51
N PHE A 155 7.81 -16.97 10.69
CA PHE A 155 6.96 -15.92 10.17
C PHE A 155 6.24 -15.15 11.28
N ALA A 156 5.56 -15.85 12.19
CA ALA A 156 4.82 -15.24 13.29
C ALA A 156 5.70 -14.38 14.21
N THR A 157 6.97 -14.77 14.41
CA THR A 157 7.92 -13.99 15.21
C THR A 157 8.39 -12.72 14.46
N ARG A 158 8.68 -12.83 13.17
CA ARG A 158 9.23 -11.72 12.37
C ARG A 158 8.17 -10.72 11.94
N TYR A 159 6.96 -11.22 11.65
CA TYR A 159 5.78 -10.46 11.22
C TYR A 159 4.66 -10.51 12.27
N PHE A 160 5.01 -10.41 13.57
CA PHE A 160 4.05 -10.53 14.68
C PHE A 160 2.83 -9.62 14.52
N TRP A 161 3.01 -8.45 13.92
CA TRP A 161 1.91 -7.49 13.71
C TRP A 161 0.81 -8.00 12.78
N TRP A 162 1.07 -8.98 11.90
CA TRP A 162 0.03 -9.62 11.10
C TRP A 162 -1.02 -10.33 11.96
N PHE A 163 -0.61 -10.83 13.11
CA PHE A 163 -1.48 -11.51 14.06
C PHE A 163 -1.95 -10.61 15.20
N PHE A 164 -1.21 -9.54 15.48
CA PHE A 164 -1.56 -8.54 16.47
C PHE A 164 -2.63 -7.58 15.91
N LEU A 165 -2.44 -7.03 14.72
CA LEU A 165 -3.36 -6.04 14.14
C LEU A 165 -4.72 -6.62 13.74
N ILE A 166 -4.84 -7.92 13.54
CA ILE A 166 -6.12 -8.59 13.24
C ILE A 166 -6.95 -8.92 14.51
N GLN A 167 -6.40 -8.70 15.70
CA GLN A 167 -7.14 -8.96 16.91
C GLN A 167 -8.40 -8.08 16.99
N PRO A 168 -9.47 -8.56 17.66
CA PRO A 168 -10.73 -7.81 17.77
C PRO A 168 -10.53 -6.41 18.35
N PHE A 169 -11.30 -5.44 17.82
CA PHE A 169 -11.41 -4.10 18.41
C PHE A 169 -11.87 -4.21 19.88
N PRO A 170 -11.29 -3.42 20.81
CA PRO A 170 -10.32 -2.34 20.59
C PRO A 170 -8.87 -2.71 20.98
N LEU A 171 -8.48 -4.00 20.98
CA LEU A 171 -7.23 -4.44 21.59
C LEU A 171 -5.99 -3.80 20.92
N PRO A 172 -5.72 -3.99 19.61
CA PRO A 172 -4.53 -3.40 19.01
C PRO A 172 -4.59 -1.87 18.97
N GLU A 173 -5.75 -1.30 18.71
CA GLU A 173 -5.95 0.15 18.66
C GLU A 173 -5.58 0.80 20.00
N THR A 174 -6.05 0.25 21.11
CA THR A 174 -5.77 0.76 22.47
C THR A 174 -4.28 0.66 22.80
N MET A 175 -3.66 -0.49 22.50
CA MET A 175 -2.24 -0.70 22.78
C MET A 175 -1.33 0.23 21.97
N ILE A 176 -1.65 0.43 20.69
CA ILE A 176 -0.88 1.34 19.81
C ILE A 176 -1.08 2.79 20.23
N ALA A 177 -2.32 3.19 20.51
CA ALA A 177 -2.66 4.57 20.90
C ALA A 177 -2.00 5.00 22.22
N HIS A 178 -1.60 4.05 23.08
CA HIS A 178 -0.89 4.34 24.31
C HIS A 178 0.50 4.94 24.05
N ASP A 179 1.25 4.42 23.07
CA ASP A 179 2.53 4.99 22.63
C ASP A 179 2.75 4.71 21.13
N PRO A 180 2.12 5.50 20.24
CA PRO A 180 2.25 5.33 18.79
C PRO A 180 3.70 5.47 18.30
N ALA A 181 4.50 6.34 18.95
CA ALA A 181 5.89 6.59 18.57
C ALA A 181 6.76 5.35 18.84
N PHE A 182 6.56 4.69 19.98
CA PHE A 182 7.27 3.46 20.32
C PHE A 182 6.90 2.35 19.32
N PHE A 183 5.61 2.12 19.08
CA PHE A 183 5.15 1.07 18.16
C PHE A 183 5.70 1.30 16.76
N LEU A 184 5.53 2.51 16.21
CA LEU A 184 6.02 2.88 14.89
C LEU A 184 7.54 2.70 14.77
N ARG A 185 8.31 3.16 15.79
CA ARG A 185 9.77 3.02 15.80
C ARG A 185 10.18 1.54 15.79
N LYS A 186 9.55 0.71 16.61
CA LYS A 186 9.83 -0.73 16.68
C LYS A 186 9.46 -1.42 15.37
N HIS A 187 8.34 -1.04 14.76
CA HIS A 187 7.92 -1.60 13.48
C HIS A 187 8.93 -1.27 12.38
N ILE A 188 9.30 0.01 12.21
CA ILE A 188 10.24 0.43 11.17
C ILE A 188 11.64 -0.13 11.44
N SER A 189 12.20 0.03 12.64
CA SER A 189 13.57 -0.42 12.95
C SER A 189 13.72 -1.95 12.88
N GLY A 190 12.67 -2.70 13.19
CA GLY A 190 12.67 -4.16 13.11
C GLY A 190 12.81 -4.69 11.68
N GLN A 191 12.39 -3.90 10.69
CA GLN A 191 12.46 -4.27 9.28
C GLN A 191 13.68 -3.72 8.54
N LEU A 192 14.18 -2.56 8.96
CA LEU A 192 15.34 -1.93 8.31
C LEU A 192 16.63 -2.67 8.66
N LYS A 193 17.38 -3.03 7.62
CA LYS A 193 18.71 -3.63 7.73
C LYS A 193 19.84 -2.63 7.45
N ILE A 194 19.48 -1.40 7.07
CA ILE A 194 20.41 -0.32 6.75
C ILE A 194 20.11 0.85 7.68
N GLU A 195 21.10 1.24 8.47
CA GLU A 195 21.01 2.41 9.33
C GLU A 195 20.77 3.68 8.49
N GLY A 196 19.91 4.58 8.97
CA GLY A 196 19.59 5.83 8.27
C GLY A 196 18.72 5.69 7.01
N ALA A 197 18.23 4.48 6.69
CA ALA A 197 17.32 4.30 5.54
C ALA A 197 16.05 5.15 5.67
N THR A 198 15.52 5.30 6.88
CA THR A 198 14.46 6.25 7.21
C THR A 198 15.08 7.44 7.97
N SER A 199 15.07 8.63 7.37
CA SER A 199 15.52 9.85 8.05
C SER A 199 14.58 10.22 9.19
N GLN A 200 15.07 11.01 10.16
CA GLN A 200 14.23 11.50 11.27
C GLN A 200 13.04 12.33 10.77
N GLU A 201 13.24 13.11 9.71
CA GLU A 201 12.18 13.89 9.08
C GLU A 201 11.08 12.99 8.51
N ALA A 202 11.44 11.94 7.77
CA ALA A 202 10.46 10.96 7.26
C ALA A 202 9.78 10.20 8.40
N PHE A 203 10.51 9.85 9.45
CA PHE A 203 9.91 9.21 10.62
C PHE A 203 8.88 10.12 11.28
N ASN A 204 9.19 11.41 11.44
CA ASN A 204 8.28 12.39 12.04
C ASN A 204 7.01 12.56 11.19
N GLU A 205 7.13 12.53 9.87
CA GLU A 205 5.95 12.59 8.99
C GLU A 205 5.07 11.33 9.11
N TYR A 206 5.66 10.15 9.17
CA TYR A 206 4.89 8.92 9.43
C TYR A 206 4.23 8.96 10.81
N LEU A 207 4.94 9.45 11.83
CA LEU A 207 4.42 9.56 13.18
C LEU A 207 3.26 10.56 13.26
N ARG A 208 3.35 11.70 12.58
CA ARG A 208 2.26 12.69 12.50
C ARG A 208 0.95 12.03 12.07
N CYS A 209 1.01 11.20 11.02
CA CYS A 209 -0.16 10.47 10.54
C CYS A 209 -0.56 9.35 11.53
N TYR A 210 0.41 8.63 12.08
CA TYR A 210 0.19 7.47 12.94
C TYR A 210 -0.36 7.84 14.33
N GLN A 211 -0.28 9.11 14.73
CA GLN A 211 -0.90 9.65 15.96
C GLN A 211 -2.42 9.84 15.83
N ASN A 212 -2.97 9.77 14.60
CA ASN A 212 -4.41 9.84 14.39
C ASN A 212 -5.07 8.51 14.75
N PRO A 213 -6.00 8.46 15.76
CA PRO A 213 -6.69 7.23 16.14
C PRO A 213 -7.48 6.58 15.00
N GLU A 214 -8.04 7.39 14.08
CA GLU A 214 -8.75 6.87 12.92
C GLU A 214 -7.80 6.13 11.97
N MET A 215 -6.56 6.60 11.81
CA MET A 215 -5.55 5.89 11.03
C MET A 215 -5.15 4.57 11.69
N ILE A 216 -4.96 4.54 13.01
CA ILE A 216 -4.66 3.31 13.74
C ILE A 216 -5.77 2.28 13.52
N HIS A 217 -7.04 2.70 13.65
CA HIS A 217 -8.18 1.83 13.40
C HIS A 217 -8.23 1.35 11.93
N ALA A 218 -8.06 2.25 10.97
CA ALA A 218 -8.04 1.91 9.54
C ALA A 218 -6.94 0.90 9.20
N ILE A 219 -5.76 1.03 9.81
CA ILE A 219 -4.67 0.05 9.68
C ILE A 219 -5.11 -1.32 10.18
N CYS A 220 -5.71 -1.40 11.37
CA CYS A 220 -6.20 -2.67 11.91
C CYS A 220 -7.26 -3.28 10.99
N GLU A 221 -8.18 -2.48 10.46
CA GLU A 221 -9.20 -2.91 9.50
C GLU A 221 -8.61 -3.42 8.18
N ASP A 222 -7.56 -2.79 7.66
CA ASP A 222 -6.82 -3.26 6.49
C ASP A 222 -6.18 -4.64 6.72
N TYR A 223 -5.64 -4.89 7.92
CA TYR A 223 -5.11 -6.21 8.28
C TYR A 223 -6.22 -7.24 8.54
N ARG A 224 -7.34 -6.86 9.17
CA ARG A 224 -8.52 -7.72 9.34
C ARG A 224 -9.10 -8.13 7.98
N ALA A 225 -9.21 -7.19 7.04
CA ALA A 225 -9.60 -7.49 5.67
C ALA A 225 -8.66 -8.50 5.01
N ALA A 226 -7.35 -8.34 5.20
CA ALA A 226 -6.35 -9.25 4.63
C ALA A 226 -6.43 -10.67 5.19
N ALA A 227 -6.90 -10.83 6.44
CA ALA A 227 -7.05 -12.13 7.08
C ALA A 227 -8.43 -12.78 6.84
N THR A 228 -9.35 -12.09 6.19
CA THR A 228 -10.73 -12.53 5.96
C THR A 228 -11.13 -12.35 4.51
N ILE A 229 -11.79 -11.24 4.16
CA ILE A 229 -12.39 -11.02 2.84
C ILE A 229 -11.38 -11.08 1.69
N ASP A 230 -10.13 -10.65 1.87
CA ASP A 230 -9.12 -10.74 0.82
C ASP A 230 -8.74 -12.21 0.53
N LEU A 231 -8.76 -13.09 1.56
CA LEU A 231 -8.55 -14.53 1.37
C LEU A 231 -9.74 -15.19 0.65
N ASP A 232 -10.96 -14.77 0.97
CA ASP A 232 -12.18 -15.23 0.28
C ASP A 232 -12.16 -14.80 -1.19
N ASP A 233 -11.77 -13.56 -1.48
CA ASP A 233 -11.60 -13.05 -2.83
C ASP A 233 -10.52 -13.84 -3.61
N ASP A 234 -9.37 -14.12 -2.99
CA ASP A 234 -8.29 -14.92 -3.60
C ASP A 234 -8.73 -16.37 -3.85
N ALA A 235 -9.54 -16.96 -2.96
CA ALA A 235 -10.07 -18.30 -3.10
C ALA A 235 -11.14 -18.40 -4.21
N ALA A 236 -11.96 -17.37 -4.39
CA ALA A 236 -12.94 -17.29 -5.46
C ALA A 236 -12.28 -17.16 -6.86
N ASP A 237 -11.12 -16.51 -6.92
CA ASP A 237 -10.43 -16.16 -8.17
C ASP A 237 -9.17 -17.02 -8.44
N THR A 238 -9.17 -18.28 -8.04
CA THR A 238 -7.99 -19.17 -8.14
C THR A 238 -7.42 -19.33 -9.55
N SER A 239 -8.24 -19.18 -10.58
CA SER A 239 -7.84 -19.27 -12.00
C SER A 239 -7.36 -17.92 -12.57
N ALA A 240 -7.63 -16.81 -11.90
CA ALA A 240 -7.23 -15.48 -12.37
C ALA A 240 -5.70 -15.33 -12.37
N ARG A 241 -5.17 -14.67 -13.40
CA ARG A 241 -3.72 -14.43 -13.57
C ARG A 241 -3.47 -12.99 -13.96
N ILE A 242 -2.38 -12.42 -13.44
CA ILE A 242 -1.85 -11.13 -13.89
C ILE A 242 -1.45 -11.27 -15.35
N ARG A 243 -2.02 -10.44 -16.22
CA ARG A 243 -1.81 -10.51 -17.67
C ARG A 243 -0.67 -9.62 -18.17
N CYS A 244 -0.42 -8.52 -17.48
CA CYS A 244 0.66 -7.60 -17.83
C CYS A 244 2.02 -8.13 -17.34
N PRO A 245 3.15 -7.64 -17.88
CA PRO A 245 4.49 -7.95 -17.35
C PRO A 245 4.57 -7.64 -15.87
N LEU A 246 5.12 -8.59 -15.09
CA LEU A 246 5.31 -8.49 -13.65
C LEU A 246 6.80 -8.48 -13.30
N GLN A 247 7.26 -7.40 -12.67
CA GLN A 247 8.57 -7.32 -12.04
C GLN A 247 8.45 -7.54 -10.53
N LEU A 248 9.39 -8.30 -9.97
CA LEU A 248 9.49 -8.54 -8.52
C LEU A 248 10.81 -7.99 -8.00
N LEU A 249 10.73 -7.18 -6.96
CA LEU A 249 11.89 -6.65 -6.24
C LEU A 249 11.78 -7.01 -4.77
N TRP A 250 12.86 -7.48 -4.15
CA TRP A 250 12.87 -7.78 -2.72
C TRP A 250 14.26 -7.65 -2.13
N GLY A 251 14.32 -7.41 -0.81
CA GLY A 251 15.56 -7.39 -0.07
C GLY A 251 16.06 -8.82 0.19
N GLY A 252 17.25 -9.18 -0.30
CA GLY A 252 17.84 -10.51 -0.05
C GLY A 252 18.05 -10.81 1.45
N LEU A 253 18.24 -9.78 2.28
CA LEU A 253 18.33 -9.87 3.74
C LEU A 253 16.98 -9.59 4.43
N GLY A 254 15.97 -9.20 3.66
CA GLY A 254 14.62 -8.93 4.14
C GLY A 254 13.88 -10.21 4.53
N THR A 255 12.84 -10.08 5.33
CA THR A 255 12.06 -11.23 5.82
C THR A 255 11.40 -12.00 4.68
N VAL A 256 10.87 -11.31 3.68
CA VAL A 256 10.24 -11.95 2.51
C VAL A 256 11.26 -12.81 1.74
N GLY A 257 12.43 -12.25 1.43
CA GLY A 257 13.48 -12.98 0.71
C GLY A 257 14.11 -14.14 1.48
N GLN A 258 14.04 -14.10 2.82
CA GLN A 258 14.56 -15.18 3.67
C GLN A 258 13.56 -16.31 3.92
N LEU A 259 12.25 -16.01 3.91
CA LEU A 259 11.21 -16.99 4.21
C LEU A 259 10.58 -17.62 2.97
N TYR A 260 10.61 -16.93 1.83
CA TYR A 260 9.90 -17.36 0.63
C TYR A 260 10.78 -17.43 -0.60
N ASN A 261 10.54 -18.41 -1.46
CA ASN A 261 10.95 -18.35 -2.86
C ASN A 261 10.04 -17.34 -3.58
N VAL A 262 10.42 -16.06 -3.55
CA VAL A 262 9.57 -14.96 -4.03
C VAL A 262 9.09 -15.21 -5.46
N VAL A 263 10.00 -15.52 -6.39
CA VAL A 263 9.64 -15.82 -7.77
C VAL A 263 8.67 -17.00 -7.85
N GLY A 264 8.97 -18.09 -7.12
CA GLY A 264 8.11 -19.28 -7.09
C GLY A 264 6.69 -18.99 -6.62
N THR A 265 6.50 -18.09 -5.63
CA THR A 265 5.17 -17.75 -5.12
C THR A 265 4.32 -16.96 -6.13
N TRP A 266 4.95 -16.25 -7.06
CA TRP A 266 4.25 -15.46 -8.09
C TRP A 266 4.11 -16.17 -9.42
N LYS A 267 4.91 -17.22 -9.69
CA LYS A 267 4.93 -17.94 -10.97
C LYS A 267 3.56 -18.46 -11.40
N GLU A 268 2.74 -18.90 -10.44
CA GLU A 268 1.38 -19.40 -10.72
C GLU A 268 0.32 -18.28 -10.73
N LYS A 269 0.70 -17.05 -10.39
CA LYS A 269 -0.19 -15.89 -10.30
C LYS A 269 -0.06 -14.94 -11.50
N ALA A 270 0.91 -15.13 -12.37
CA ALA A 270 1.16 -14.28 -13.53
C ALA A 270 1.38 -15.11 -14.80
N LEU A 271 1.06 -14.52 -15.95
CA LEU A 271 1.29 -15.14 -17.27
C LEU A 271 2.69 -14.81 -17.82
N ASN A 272 3.26 -13.65 -17.41
CA ASN A 272 4.54 -13.12 -17.92
C ASN A 272 5.40 -12.58 -16.78
#